data_6b3b1162c02a7ea13127f6f755e449b0
#
_entry.id   6b3b1162c02a7ea13127f6f755e449b0
#
_cell.length_a   1.000
_cell.length_b   1.000
_cell.length_c   1.000
_cell.angle_alpha   90.00
_cell.angle_beta   90.00
_cell.angle_gamma   90.00
#
_symmetry.space_group_name_H-M   'P 1'
#
loop_
_entity.id
_entity.type
_entity.pdbx_description
1 polymer ?
#
loop_
_entity_poly.entity_id
_entity_poly.type
_entity_poly.pdbx_seq_one_letter_code
_entity_poly.pdbx_strand_id
1 'polypeptide(L)'
;MSLVEIYWKALRYLAPAKRPVLFICSANIILAFVTVAEPVLFGRVIQTVSEHGQVAPTLLMWAALGVFNIFAFVLVARGADRLAHRRRLEVMGNSFERIITMPLAWHQANGTSNVLHTLVRAMDALFSLWLEFMRQHLSTAVAILFMIPTALVLDVRLSAVLLVLGVLYFITGRIVMYRTKAGQTAVESHHNAVFGHVSDAIGNIAVLQSYNRVAQEKQAFEQFARRLLDAQYPVLDWWALASAMNKVASTISMMVVLLLGAYFVTRGEMRVGDVIAFTGFATLLISRLDQINAFVNQIFEARAKLE
;
A
#
# COMPACT_ATOMS: atom_id res chain seq x y z
N MET A 1 3.83 -0.19 -20.83
CA MET A 1 2.97 0.89 -20.28
C MET A 1 3.62 1.49 -19.04
N SER A 2 3.38 2.79 -18.72
CA SER A 2 3.85 3.36 -17.45
C SER A 2 3.02 2.81 -16.28
N LEU A 3 3.60 2.73 -15.06
CA LEU A 3 2.88 2.27 -13.86
C LEU A 3 1.63 3.12 -13.58
N VAL A 4 1.75 4.43 -13.79
CA VAL A 4 0.64 5.38 -13.63
C VAL A 4 -0.49 5.11 -14.62
N GLU A 5 -0.15 4.75 -15.85
CA GLU A 5 -1.13 4.45 -16.90
C GLU A 5 -1.94 3.17 -16.59
N ILE A 6 -1.28 2.13 -16.06
CA ILE A 6 -1.94 0.89 -15.64
C ILE A 6 -2.89 1.16 -14.48
N TYR A 7 -2.39 1.91 -13.47
CA TYR A 7 -3.20 2.27 -12.32
C TYR A 7 -4.44 3.10 -12.72
N TRP A 8 -4.27 4.08 -13.62
CA TRP A 8 -5.37 4.89 -14.12
C TRP A 8 -6.37 4.07 -14.92
N LYS A 9 -5.90 3.12 -15.75
CA LYS A 9 -6.78 2.18 -16.46
C LYS A 9 -7.56 1.30 -15.48
N ALA A 10 -6.91 0.76 -14.45
CA ALA A 10 -7.60 -0.02 -13.41
C ALA A 10 -8.69 0.80 -12.72
N LEU A 11 -8.41 2.05 -12.33
CA LEU A 11 -9.41 2.94 -11.72
C LEU A 11 -10.57 3.28 -12.67
N ARG A 12 -10.35 3.31 -13.97
CA ARG A 12 -11.39 3.57 -14.96
C ARG A 12 -12.52 2.52 -14.93
N TYR A 13 -12.23 1.29 -14.53
CA TYR A 13 -13.26 0.26 -14.32
C TYR A 13 -14.19 0.56 -13.12
N LEU A 14 -13.85 1.50 -12.24
CA LEU A 14 -14.74 2.00 -11.19
C LEU A 14 -15.71 3.09 -11.71
N ALA A 15 -15.48 3.64 -12.89
CA ALA A 15 -16.25 4.75 -13.43
C ALA A 15 -17.80 4.51 -13.51
N PRO A 16 -18.31 3.30 -13.77
CA PRO A 16 -19.77 3.06 -13.72
C PRO A 16 -20.38 3.25 -12.32
N ALA A 17 -19.59 3.11 -11.25
CA ALA A 17 -20.02 3.27 -9.86
C ALA A 17 -19.64 4.65 -9.26
N LYS A 18 -19.72 5.74 -10.04
CA LYS A 18 -19.24 7.08 -9.67
C LYS A 18 -19.78 7.59 -8.32
N ARG A 19 -21.09 7.42 -8.06
CA ARG A 19 -21.72 7.93 -6.83
C ARG A 19 -21.16 7.30 -5.55
N PRO A 20 -21.14 5.95 -5.40
CA PRO A 20 -20.56 5.34 -4.20
C PRO A 20 -19.03 5.58 -4.10
N VAL A 21 -18.29 5.59 -5.22
CA VAL A 21 -16.87 5.92 -5.20
C VAL A 21 -16.66 7.35 -4.69
N LEU A 22 -17.40 8.34 -5.19
CA LEU A 22 -17.29 9.73 -4.74
C LEU A 22 -17.61 9.86 -3.25
N PHE A 23 -18.65 9.18 -2.76
CA PHE A 23 -18.98 9.17 -1.34
C PHE A 23 -17.85 8.61 -0.48
N ILE A 24 -17.28 7.46 -0.86
CA ILE A 24 -16.14 6.85 -0.15
C ILE A 24 -14.91 7.77 -0.20
N CYS A 25 -14.62 8.38 -1.34
CA CYS A 25 -13.52 9.33 -1.49
C CYS A 25 -13.69 10.57 -0.60
N SER A 26 -14.88 11.17 -0.56
CA SER A 26 -15.14 12.34 0.29
C SER A 26 -15.05 11.98 1.77
N ALA A 27 -15.56 10.83 2.18
CA ALA A 27 -15.42 10.35 3.55
C ALA A 27 -13.95 10.09 3.94
N ASN A 28 -13.13 9.54 3.03
CA ASN A 28 -11.69 9.38 3.26
C ASN A 28 -10.95 10.72 3.40
N ILE A 29 -11.34 11.74 2.65
CA ILE A 29 -10.78 13.09 2.80
C ILE A 29 -11.07 13.62 4.21
N ILE A 30 -12.31 13.47 4.69
CA ILE A 30 -12.68 13.88 6.05
C ILE A 30 -11.88 13.09 7.10
N LEU A 31 -11.76 11.77 6.94
CA LEU A 31 -10.95 10.93 7.82
C LEU A 31 -9.47 11.34 7.84
N ALA A 32 -8.91 11.71 6.69
CA ALA A 32 -7.54 12.19 6.61
C ALA A 32 -7.35 13.50 7.40
N PHE A 33 -8.31 14.42 7.34
CA PHE A 33 -8.30 15.62 8.18
C PHE A 33 -8.31 15.30 9.67
N VAL A 34 -9.20 14.40 10.09
CA VAL A 34 -9.26 13.98 11.50
C VAL A 34 -7.95 13.37 11.95
N THR A 35 -7.35 12.52 11.12
CA THR A 35 -6.06 11.87 11.41
C THR A 35 -4.91 12.89 11.55
N VAL A 36 -4.91 13.98 10.75
CA VAL A 36 -3.91 15.06 10.87
C VAL A 36 -4.19 15.96 12.07
N ALA A 37 -5.46 16.14 12.45
CA ALA A 37 -5.83 16.94 13.63
C ALA A 37 -5.47 16.24 14.95
N GLU A 38 -5.40 14.91 14.98
CA GLU A 38 -5.17 14.11 16.19
C GLU A 38 -3.86 14.46 16.91
N PRO A 39 -2.67 14.52 16.28
CA PRO A 39 -1.43 14.94 16.92
C PRO A 39 -1.50 16.36 17.52
N VAL A 40 -2.17 17.29 16.85
CA VAL A 40 -2.33 18.67 17.34
C VAL A 40 -3.21 18.70 18.59
N LEU A 41 -4.31 17.95 18.59
CA LEU A 41 -5.20 17.87 19.74
C LEU A 41 -4.52 17.20 20.94
N PHE A 42 -3.78 16.12 20.69
CA PHE A 42 -3.00 15.46 21.72
C PHE A 42 -1.95 16.40 22.30
N GLY A 43 -1.21 17.13 21.46
CA GLY A 43 -0.29 18.17 21.91
C GLY A 43 -0.96 19.24 22.77
N ARG A 44 -2.18 19.70 22.39
CA ARG A 44 -2.96 20.66 23.19
C ARG A 44 -3.37 20.11 24.54
N VAL A 45 -3.77 18.82 24.62
CA VAL A 45 -4.09 18.17 25.90
C VAL A 45 -2.86 18.20 26.83
N ILE A 46 -1.70 17.80 26.32
CA ILE A 46 -0.46 17.79 27.10
C ILE A 46 -0.06 19.21 27.54
N GLN A 47 -0.21 20.22 26.66
CA GLN A 47 0.06 21.61 27.01
C GLN A 47 -0.87 22.08 28.15
N THR A 48 -2.17 21.78 28.05
CA THR A 48 -3.14 22.17 29.10
C THR A 48 -2.85 21.48 30.43
N VAL A 49 -2.39 20.21 30.42
CA VAL A 49 -1.92 19.51 31.64
C VAL A 49 -0.69 20.22 32.21
N SER A 50 0.28 20.58 31.39
CA SER A 50 1.52 21.24 31.81
C SER A 50 1.26 22.62 32.43
N GLU A 51 0.26 23.33 31.96
CA GLU A 51 -0.18 24.64 32.46
C GLU A 51 -1.16 24.58 33.61
N HIS A 52 -1.49 23.37 34.13
CA HIS A 52 -2.48 23.14 35.19
C HIS A 52 -3.89 23.68 34.82
N GLY A 53 -4.21 23.77 33.52
CA GLY A 53 -5.49 24.23 33.01
C GLY A 53 -6.60 23.18 33.04
N GLN A 54 -7.78 23.57 32.57
CA GLN A 54 -8.93 22.62 32.46
C GLN A 54 -8.77 21.69 31.27
N VAL A 55 -8.37 20.45 31.51
CA VAL A 55 -8.10 19.44 30.48
C VAL A 55 -9.40 18.84 29.90
N ALA A 56 -10.47 18.82 30.68
CA ALA A 56 -11.72 18.13 30.33
C ALA A 56 -12.31 18.53 28.95
N PRO A 57 -12.40 19.83 28.56
CA PRO A 57 -12.97 20.21 27.26
C PRO A 57 -12.15 19.68 26.09
N THR A 58 -10.82 19.81 26.16
CA THR A 58 -9.91 19.35 25.08
C THR A 58 -9.92 17.83 24.96
N LEU A 59 -9.96 17.13 26.10
CA LEU A 59 -10.04 15.67 26.14
C LEU A 59 -11.36 15.16 25.56
N LEU A 60 -12.49 15.80 25.91
CA LEU A 60 -13.80 15.45 25.35
C LEU A 60 -13.86 15.68 23.84
N MET A 61 -13.26 16.77 23.35
CA MET A 61 -13.17 17.03 21.91
C MET A 61 -12.33 15.97 21.20
N TRP A 62 -11.19 15.59 21.76
CA TRP A 62 -10.35 14.53 21.21
C TRP A 62 -11.05 13.17 21.21
N ALA A 63 -11.72 12.82 22.32
CA ALA A 63 -12.51 11.59 22.43
C ALA A 63 -13.66 11.57 21.41
N ALA A 64 -14.39 12.67 21.24
CA ALA A 64 -15.48 12.78 20.27
C ALA A 64 -14.96 12.60 18.83
N LEU A 65 -13.82 13.20 18.47
CA LEU A 65 -13.19 13.00 17.17
C LEU A 65 -12.69 11.57 16.99
N GLY A 66 -12.14 10.93 18.03
CA GLY A 66 -11.76 9.53 18.01
C GLY A 66 -12.93 8.59 17.75
N VAL A 67 -14.04 8.78 18.46
CA VAL A 67 -15.28 8.03 18.22
C VAL A 67 -15.81 8.25 16.81
N PHE A 68 -15.86 9.49 16.35
CA PHE A 68 -16.23 9.81 14.96
C PHE A 68 -15.33 9.10 13.96
N ASN A 69 -14.01 9.12 14.17
CA ASN A 69 -13.02 8.46 13.30
C ASN A 69 -13.29 6.96 13.20
N ILE A 70 -13.55 6.28 14.34
CA ILE A 70 -13.86 4.85 14.36
C ILE A 70 -15.13 4.55 13.55
N PHE A 71 -16.21 5.28 13.79
CA PHE A 71 -17.45 5.07 13.04
C PHE A 71 -17.31 5.33 11.55
N ALA A 72 -16.69 6.45 11.18
CA ALA A 72 -16.47 6.81 9.79
C ALA A 72 -15.54 5.81 9.08
N PHE A 73 -14.48 5.35 9.76
CA PHE A 73 -13.58 4.30 9.24
C PHE A 73 -14.34 2.99 8.94
N VAL A 74 -15.18 2.53 9.87
CA VAL A 74 -15.99 1.32 9.67
C VAL A 74 -16.95 1.46 8.49
N LEU A 75 -17.61 2.61 8.36
CA LEU A 75 -18.52 2.88 7.24
C LEU A 75 -17.80 2.89 5.91
N VAL A 76 -16.65 3.57 5.83
CA VAL A 76 -15.79 3.62 4.63
C VAL A 76 -15.28 2.24 4.27
N ALA A 77 -14.74 1.49 5.25
CA ALA A 77 -14.21 0.16 5.03
C ALA A 77 -15.30 -0.79 4.48
N ARG A 78 -16.48 -0.84 5.13
CA ARG A 78 -17.61 -1.67 4.64
C ARG A 78 -18.11 -1.25 3.27
N GLY A 79 -18.15 0.06 3.01
CA GLY A 79 -18.56 0.60 1.71
C GLY A 79 -17.57 0.23 0.60
N ALA A 80 -16.27 0.39 0.86
CA ALA A 80 -15.19 0.05 -0.06
C ALA A 80 -15.18 -1.45 -0.38
N ASP A 81 -15.27 -2.32 0.66
CA ASP A 81 -15.29 -3.77 0.48
C ASP A 81 -16.47 -4.23 -0.38
N ARG A 82 -17.68 -3.79 -0.04
CA ARG A 82 -18.89 -4.18 -0.79
C ARG A 82 -18.81 -3.71 -2.24
N LEU A 83 -18.31 -2.50 -2.46
CA LEU A 83 -18.16 -1.95 -3.80
C LEU A 83 -17.11 -2.70 -4.61
N ALA A 84 -15.93 -2.97 -4.02
CA ALA A 84 -14.86 -3.70 -4.68
C ALA A 84 -15.28 -5.13 -5.05
N HIS A 85 -15.94 -5.86 -4.14
CA HIS A 85 -16.45 -7.20 -4.43
C HIS A 85 -17.52 -7.19 -5.53
N ARG A 86 -18.47 -6.27 -5.47
CA ARG A 86 -19.50 -6.15 -6.51
C ARG A 86 -18.89 -5.86 -7.86
N ARG A 87 -17.95 -4.91 -7.94
CA ARG A 87 -17.26 -4.55 -9.20
C ARG A 87 -16.41 -5.70 -9.73
N ARG A 88 -15.74 -6.45 -8.85
CA ARG A 88 -15.00 -7.66 -9.24
C ARG A 88 -15.89 -8.65 -9.97
N LEU A 89 -17.07 -8.99 -9.42
CA LEU A 89 -17.99 -9.93 -10.02
C LEU A 89 -18.60 -9.41 -11.34
N GLU A 90 -18.94 -8.12 -11.41
CA GLU A 90 -19.46 -7.50 -12.65
C GLU A 90 -18.39 -7.54 -13.77
N VAL A 91 -17.14 -7.16 -13.48
CA VAL A 91 -16.06 -7.20 -14.47
C VAL A 91 -15.70 -8.62 -14.85
N MET A 92 -15.70 -9.55 -13.89
CA MET A 92 -15.50 -10.98 -14.15
C MET A 92 -16.58 -11.54 -15.08
N GLY A 93 -17.87 -11.24 -14.83
CA GLY A 93 -18.99 -11.66 -15.68
C GLY A 93 -18.86 -11.13 -17.10
N ASN A 94 -18.58 -9.83 -17.28
CA ASN A 94 -18.38 -9.23 -18.60
C ASN A 94 -17.16 -9.82 -19.34
N SER A 95 -16.09 -10.13 -18.61
CA SER A 95 -14.90 -10.77 -19.20
C SER A 95 -15.18 -12.22 -19.60
N PHE A 96 -15.90 -12.95 -18.74
CA PHE A 96 -16.34 -14.32 -19.04
C PHE A 96 -17.22 -14.36 -20.30
N GLU A 97 -18.24 -13.49 -20.41
CA GLU A 97 -19.09 -13.38 -21.59
C GLU A 97 -18.26 -13.16 -22.86
N ARG A 98 -17.29 -12.26 -22.82
CA ARG A 98 -16.39 -12.02 -23.97
C ARG A 98 -15.53 -13.25 -24.31
N ILE A 99 -15.02 -13.94 -23.30
CA ILE A 99 -14.20 -15.13 -23.52
C ILE A 99 -15.02 -16.23 -24.19
N ILE A 100 -16.22 -16.54 -23.71
CA ILE A 100 -17.04 -17.62 -24.30
C ILE A 100 -17.54 -17.31 -25.70
N THR A 101 -17.59 -16.02 -26.09
CA THR A 101 -17.98 -15.61 -27.45
C THR A 101 -16.81 -15.61 -28.44
N MET A 102 -15.57 -15.88 -27.98
CA MET A 102 -14.42 -16.00 -28.88
C MET A 102 -14.48 -17.25 -29.76
N PRO A 103 -13.94 -17.22 -30.99
CA PRO A 103 -13.91 -18.39 -31.87
C PRO A 103 -13.18 -19.59 -31.26
N LEU A 104 -13.57 -20.82 -31.63
CA LEU A 104 -12.95 -22.03 -31.14
C LEU A 104 -11.41 -22.08 -31.39
N ALA A 105 -10.98 -21.57 -32.54
CA ALA A 105 -9.56 -21.46 -32.88
C ALA A 105 -8.77 -20.61 -31.87
N TRP A 106 -9.37 -19.56 -31.34
CA TRP A 106 -8.76 -18.73 -30.29
C TRP A 106 -8.58 -19.54 -28.98
N HIS A 107 -9.59 -20.32 -28.58
CA HIS A 107 -9.52 -21.19 -27.40
C HIS A 107 -8.45 -22.28 -27.54
N GLN A 108 -8.32 -22.87 -28.74
CA GLN A 108 -7.28 -23.86 -29.01
C GLN A 108 -5.88 -23.24 -28.96
N ALA A 109 -5.71 -22.01 -29.47
CA ALA A 109 -4.42 -21.31 -29.48
C ALA A 109 -3.97 -20.86 -28.09
N ASN A 110 -4.89 -20.47 -27.20
CA ASN A 110 -4.57 -19.90 -25.89
C ASN A 110 -4.66 -20.91 -24.72
N GLY A 111 -5.30 -22.04 -24.91
CA GLY A 111 -5.52 -23.05 -23.89
C GLY A 111 -6.51 -22.62 -22.80
N THR A 112 -7.55 -23.40 -22.53
CA THR A 112 -8.63 -23.04 -21.60
C THR A 112 -8.10 -22.79 -20.16
N SER A 113 -7.15 -23.61 -19.71
CA SER A 113 -6.55 -23.48 -18.38
C SER A 113 -5.78 -22.17 -18.22
N ASN A 114 -5.01 -21.79 -19.22
CA ASN A 114 -4.24 -20.54 -19.21
C ASN A 114 -5.15 -19.30 -19.23
N VAL A 115 -6.21 -19.34 -20.03
CA VAL A 115 -7.22 -18.25 -20.09
C VAL A 115 -7.92 -18.08 -18.74
N LEU A 116 -8.35 -19.17 -18.12
CA LEU A 116 -8.98 -19.14 -16.79
C LEU A 116 -8.03 -18.58 -15.73
N HIS A 117 -6.78 -19.07 -15.70
CA HIS A 117 -5.77 -18.63 -14.77
C HIS A 117 -5.47 -17.12 -14.92
N THR A 118 -5.31 -16.66 -16.16
CA THR A 118 -5.08 -15.23 -16.46
C THR A 118 -6.28 -14.38 -16.04
N LEU A 119 -7.51 -14.83 -16.30
CA LEU A 119 -8.72 -14.13 -15.87
C LEU A 119 -8.77 -13.96 -14.35
N VAL A 120 -8.58 -15.04 -13.60
CA VAL A 120 -8.64 -15.02 -12.13
C VAL A 120 -7.55 -14.10 -11.56
N ARG A 121 -6.30 -14.23 -12.03
CA ARG A 121 -5.18 -13.36 -11.59
C ARG A 121 -5.43 -11.88 -11.89
N ALA A 122 -5.94 -11.56 -13.07
CA ALA A 122 -6.26 -10.18 -13.44
C ALA A 122 -7.38 -9.62 -12.54
N MET A 123 -8.41 -10.41 -12.24
CA MET A 123 -9.49 -9.99 -11.34
C MET A 123 -9.00 -9.76 -9.91
N ASP A 124 -8.10 -10.59 -9.39
CA ASP A 124 -7.51 -10.43 -8.07
C ASP A 124 -6.63 -9.17 -8.00
N ALA A 125 -5.83 -8.93 -9.02
CA ALA A 125 -5.02 -7.71 -9.13
C ALA A 125 -5.87 -6.44 -9.17
N LEU A 126 -6.94 -6.42 -9.99
CA LEU A 126 -7.87 -5.29 -10.07
C LEU A 126 -8.60 -5.08 -8.74
N PHE A 127 -9.08 -6.14 -8.11
CA PHE A 127 -9.75 -6.08 -6.81
C PHE A 127 -8.86 -5.46 -5.74
N SER A 128 -7.60 -5.93 -5.63
CA SER A 128 -6.63 -5.37 -4.68
C SER A 128 -6.38 -3.88 -4.94
N LEU A 129 -6.14 -3.49 -6.20
CA LEU A 129 -5.91 -2.08 -6.55
C LEU A 129 -7.11 -1.19 -6.20
N TRP A 130 -8.35 -1.63 -6.46
CA TRP A 130 -9.54 -0.85 -6.13
C TRP A 130 -9.74 -0.72 -4.62
N LEU A 131 -9.55 -1.81 -3.89
CA LEU A 131 -9.72 -1.85 -2.45
C LEU A 131 -8.72 -0.93 -1.76
N GLU A 132 -7.44 -1.05 -2.12
CA GLU A 132 -6.36 -0.24 -1.56
C GLU A 132 -6.51 1.24 -1.93
N PHE A 133 -6.93 1.56 -3.16
CA PHE A 133 -7.23 2.93 -3.55
C PHE A 133 -8.31 3.54 -2.64
N MET A 134 -9.43 2.83 -2.46
CA MET A 134 -10.55 3.33 -1.68
C MET A 134 -10.29 3.35 -0.17
N ARG A 135 -9.38 2.52 0.34
CA ARG A 135 -9.10 2.42 1.77
C ARG A 135 -7.89 3.20 2.23
N GLN A 136 -6.82 3.22 1.44
CA GLN A 136 -5.51 3.70 1.90
C GLN A 136 -4.89 4.77 1.02
N HIS A 137 -4.79 4.58 -0.30
CA HIS A 137 -3.99 5.44 -1.13
C HIS A 137 -4.48 6.89 -1.13
N LEU A 138 -5.80 7.08 -1.24
CA LEU A 138 -6.40 8.40 -1.21
C LEU A 138 -6.19 9.06 0.16
N SER A 139 -6.48 8.34 1.24
CA SER A 139 -6.31 8.84 2.61
C SER A 139 -4.85 9.21 2.88
N THR A 140 -3.89 8.40 2.43
CA THR A 140 -2.46 8.66 2.57
C THR A 140 -2.03 9.92 1.83
N ALA A 141 -2.43 10.07 0.57
CA ALA A 141 -2.10 11.25 -0.23
C ALA A 141 -2.67 12.54 0.39
N VAL A 142 -3.93 12.49 0.81
CA VAL A 142 -4.62 13.62 1.45
C VAL A 142 -4.00 13.94 2.80
N ALA A 143 -3.69 12.95 3.64
CA ALA A 143 -3.06 13.16 4.94
C ALA A 143 -1.70 13.85 4.81
N ILE A 144 -0.84 13.43 3.87
CA ILE A 144 0.45 14.07 3.63
C ILE A 144 0.25 15.52 3.13
N LEU A 145 -0.69 15.74 2.20
CA LEU A 145 -0.99 17.06 1.64
C LEU A 145 -1.43 18.05 2.71
N PHE A 146 -2.21 17.63 3.71
CA PHE A 146 -2.65 18.50 4.80
C PHE A 146 -1.66 18.58 5.95
N MET A 147 -0.90 17.52 6.22
CA MET A 147 0.07 17.50 7.29
C MET A 147 1.21 18.48 7.05
N ILE A 148 1.72 18.60 5.82
CA ILE A 148 2.84 19.49 5.49
C ILE A 148 2.50 20.96 5.82
N PRO A 149 1.39 21.55 5.32
CA PRO A 149 1.03 22.92 5.68
C PRO A 149 0.77 23.09 7.19
N THR A 150 0.12 22.11 7.82
CA THR A 150 -0.16 22.15 9.27
C THR A 150 1.13 22.18 10.09
N ALA A 151 2.10 21.35 9.73
CA ALA A 151 3.41 21.34 10.37
C ALA A 151 4.16 22.66 10.17
N LEU A 152 4.15 23.21 8.93
CA LEU A 152 4.81 24.48 8.61
C LEU A 152 4.22 25.66 9.40
N VAL A 153 2.91 25.67 9.65
CA VAL A 153 2.25 26.70 10.47
C VAL A 153 2.64 26.61 11.94
N LEU A 154 2.90 25.40 12.45
CA LEU A 154 3.33 25.20 13.84
C LEU A 154 4.78 25.64 14.06
N ASP A 155 5.72 25.10 13.33
CA ASP A 155 7.14 25.51 13.35
C ASP A 155 7.87 25.07 12.07
N VAL A 156 8.48 26.03 11.38
CA VAL A 156 9.19 25.79 10.11
C VAL A 156 10.46 24.94 10.32
N ARG A 157 11.14 25.09 11.46
CA ARG A 157 12.41 24.41 11.77
C ARG A 157 12.22 22.92 11.95
N LEU A 158 11.22 22.52 12.75
CA LEU A 158 10.88 21.10 12.93
C LEU A 158 10.23 20.49 11.68
N SER A 159 9.48 21.29 10.92
CA SER A 159 8.93 20.86 9.64
C SER A 159 10.03 20.54 8.61
N ALA A 160 11.14 21.24 8.64
CA ALA A 160 12.29 20.94 7.78
C ALA A 160 12.86 19.53 8.07
N VAL A 161 12.88 19.09 9.33
CA VAL A 161 13.29 17.72 9.69
C VAL A 161 12.35 16.67 9.07
N LEU A 162 11.03 16.91 9.11
CA LEU A 162 10.05 16.02 8.48
C LEU A 162 10.18 15.99 6.95
N LEU A 163 10.47 17.13 6.33
CA LEU A 163 10.72 17.19 4.88
C LEU A 163 11.99 16.44 4.49
N VAL A 164 13.08 16.56 5.26
CA VAL A 164 14.31 15.78 5.04
C VAL A 164 14.02 14.29 5.16
N LEU A 165 13.22 13.85 6.14
CA LEU A 165 12.79 12.48 6.27
C LEU A 165 12.05 11.99 5.02
N GLY A 166 11.08 12.78 4.52
CA GLY A 166 10.35 12.47 3.29
C GLY A 166 11.27 12.33 2.07
N VAL A 167 12.25 13.21 1.93
CA VAL A 167 13.26 13.15 0.86
C VAL A 167 14.13 11.88 0.98
N LEU A 168 14.57 11.52 2.18
CA LEU A 168 15.35 10.30 2.42
C LEU A 168 14.55 9.05 2.02
N TYR A 169 13.29 8.96 2.39
CA TYR A 169 12.40 7.86 1.97
C TYR A 169 12.23 7.80 0.45
N PHE A 170 12.05 8.96 -0.18
CA PHE A 170 11.94 9.02 -1.65
C PHE A 170 13.21 8.55 -2.34
N ILE A 171 14.39 8.98 -1.88
CA ILE A 171 15.69 8.56 -2.42
C ILE A 171 15.87 7.06 -2.24
N THR A 172 15.65 6.54 -1.04
CA THR A 172 15.74 5.10 -0.73
C THR A 172 14.83 4.29 -1.63
N GLY A 173 13.55 4.66 -1.74
CA GLY A 173 12.58 4.01 -2.61
C GLY A 173 13.01 4.03 -4.09
N ARG A 174 13.55 5.16 -4.56
CA ARG A 174 14.04 5.29 -5.94
C ARG A 174 15.24 4.36 -6.23
N ILE A 175 16.17 4.28 -5.29
CA ILE A 175 17.35 3.40 -5.42
C ILE A 175 16.92 1.94 -5.47
N VAL A 176 16.06 1.51 -4.53
CA VAL A 176 15.58 0.12 -4.46
C VAL A 176 14.80 -0.25 -5.71
N MET A 177 13.88 0.60 -6.15
CA MET A 177 13.11 0.38 -7.37
C MET A 177 14.03 0.19 -8.60
N TYR A 178 15.07 1.00 -8.71
CA TYR A 178 16.04 0.87 -9.82
C TYR A 178 16.84 -0.44 -9.74
N ARG A 179 17.27 -0.82 -8.52
CA ARG A 179 18.08 -2.03 -8.30
C ARG A 179 17.28 -3.33 -8.43
N THR A 180 16.01 -3.33 -8.05
CA THR A 180 15.17 -4.54 -8.03
C THR A 180 14.39 -4.77 -9.32
N LYS A 181 14.27 -3.79 -10.20
CA LYS A 181 13.45 -3.87 -11.42
C LYS A 181 13.74 -5.10 -12.29
N ALA A 182 15.02 -5.35 -12.59
CA ALA A 182 15.43 -6.50 -13.42
C ALA A 182 15.18 -7.83 -12.69
N GLY A 183 15.52 -7.89 -11.40
CA GLY A 183 15.27 -9.06 -10.55
C GLY A 183 13.79 -9.41 -10.46
N GLN A 184 12.92 -8.41 -10.29
CA GLN A 184 11.47 -8.61 -10.22
C GLN A 184 10.91 -9.22 -11.52
N THR A 185 11.41 -8.79 -12.68
CA THR A 185 11.01 -9.39 -13.97
C THR A 185 11.47 -10.84 -14.09
N ALA A 186 12.68 -11.16 -13.62
CA ALA A 186 13.18 -12.54 -13.59
C ALA A 186 12.36 -13.42 -12.63
N VAL A 187 12.03 -12.91 -11.45
CA VAL A 187 11.17 -13.60 -10.47
C VAL A 187 9.81 -13.95 -11.08
N GLU A 188 9.15 -13.02 -11.77
CA GLU A 188 7.86 -13.27 -12.40
C GLU A 188 7.95 -14.34 -13.51
N SER A 189 9.01 -14.29 -14.31
CA SER A 189 9.27 -15.31 -15.33
C SER A 189 9.45 -16.71 -14.72
N HIS A 190 10.25 -16.83 -13.65
CA HIS A 190 10.43 -18.11 -12.96
C HIS A 190 9.17 -18.58 -12.23
N HIS A 191 8.40 -17.64 -11.66
CA HIS A 191 7.12 -17.94 -11.04
C HIS A 191 6.14 -18.56 -12.06
N ASN A 192 6.04 -17.96 -13.25
CA ASN A 192 5.21 -18.50 -14.33
C ASN A 192 5.69 -19.89 -14.80
N ALA A 193 7.01 -20.13 -14.83
CA ALA A 193 7.57 -21.43 -15.16
C ALA A 193 7.22 -22.52 -14.11
N VAL A 194 7.29 -22.16 -12.81
CA VAL A 194 6.85 -23.07 -11.73
C VAL A 194 5.37 -23.43 -11.88
N PHE A 195 4.52 -22.43 -12.08
CA PHE A 195 3.07 -22.67 -12.24
C PHE A 195 2.74 -23.45 -13.50
N GLY A 196 3.42 -23.17 -14.62
CA GLY A 196 3.28 -23.94 -15.86
C GLY A 196 3.61 -25.41 -15.63
N HIS A 197 4.75 -25.69 -15.02
CA HIS A 197 5.18 -27.06 -14.72
C HIS A 197 4.17 -27.80 -13.81
N VAL A 198 3.70 -27.14 -12.74
CA VAL A 198 2.68 -27.73 -11.84
C VAL A 198 1.37 -28.00 -12.57
N SER A 199 0.92 -27.07 -13.41
CA SER A 199 -0.31 -27.22 -14.19
C SER A 199 -0.21 -28.41 -15.16
N ASP A 200 0.92 -28.55 -15.84
CA ASP A 200 1.18 -29.65 -16.78
C ASP A 200 1.25 -30.99 -16.05
N ALA A 201 1.94 -31.06 -14.91
CA ALA A 201 2.03 -32.26 -14.10
C ALA A 201 0.65 -32.73 -13.59
N ILE A 202 -0.15 -31.80 -13.05
CA ILE A 202 -1.51 -32.12 -12.58
C ILE A 202 -2.43 -32.47 -13.76
N GLY A 203 -2.32 -31.78 -14.88
CA GLY A 203 -3.09 -32.06 -16.10
C GLY A 203 -2.84 -33.46 -16.68
N ASN A 204 -1.63 -34.01 -16.45
CA ASN A 204 -1.21 -35.32 -16.92
C ASN A 204 -1.02 -36.35 -15.79
N ILE A 205 -1.72 -36.19 -14.67
CA ILE A 205 -1.54 -37.00 -13.45
C ILE A 205 -1.69 -38.49 -13.71
N ALA A 206 -2.65 -38.91 -14.56
CA ALA A 206 -2.86 -40.31 -14.92
C ALA A 206 -1.62 -40.92 -15.62
N VAL A 207 -0.97 -40.16 -16.49
CA VAL A 207 0.25 -40.58 -17.19
C VAL A 207 1.41 -40.70 -16.20
N LEU A 208 1.59 -39.69 -15.33
CA LEU A 208 2.64 -39.68 -14.32
C LEU A 208 2.54 -40.86 -13.37
N GLN A 209 1.32 -41.20 -12.93
CA GLN A 209 1.05 -42.37 -12.07
C GLN A 209 1.27 -43.68 -12.78
N SER A 210 0.80 -43.82 -14.04
CA SER A 210 0.96 -45.04 -14.84
C SER A 210 2.42 -45.39 -15.10
N TYR A 211 3.27 -44.37 -15.29
CA TYR A 211 4.71 -44.56 -15.52
C TYR A 211 5.56 -44.43 -14.25
N ASN A 212 4.93 -44.35 -13.07
CA ASN A 212 5.61 -44.19 -11.76
C ASN A 212 6.67 -43.08 -11.73
N ARG A 213 6.36 -41.90 -12.35
CA ARG A 213 7.30 -40.79 -12.49
C ARG A 213 7.16 -39.69 -11.42
N VAL A 214 6.45 -39.97 -10.33
CA VAL A 214 6.22 -38.94 -9.26
C VAL A 214 7.51 -38.45 -8.65
N ALA A 215 8.52 -39.30 -8.47
CA ALA A 215 9.82 -38.87 -7.92
C ALA A 215 10.59 -37.94 -8.85
N GLN A 216 10.56 -38.21 -10.18
CA GLN A 216 11.19 -37.37 -11.19
C GLN A 216 10.52 -35.99 -11.28
N GLU A 217 9.19 -35.95 -11.23
CA GLU A 217 8.42 -34.69 -11.24
C GLU A 217 8.68 -33.87 -9.99
N LYS A 218 8.77 -34.48 -8.82
CA LYS A 218 9.18 -33.78 -7.60
C LYS A 218 10.58 -33.15 -7.76
N GLN A 219 11.53 -33.89 -8.32
CA GLN A 219 12.87 -33.39 -8.54
C GLN A 219 12.90 -32.22 -9.55
N ALA A 220 12.11 -32.31 -10.61
CA ALA A 220 11.95 -31.23 -11.58
C ALA A 220 11.35 -29.99 -10.93
N PHE A 221 10.27 -30.14 -10.14
CA PHE A 221 9.69 -29.04 -9.37
C PHE A 221 10.70 -28.37 -8.45
N GLU A 222 11.52 -29.13 -7.71
CA GLU A 222 12.56 -28.60 -6.84
C GLU A 222 13.58 -27.74 -7.61
N GLN A 223 13.90 -28.10 -8.86
CA GLN A 223 14.78 -27.31 -9.71
C GLN A 223 14.14 -25.98 -10.13
N PHE A 224 12.87 -25.98 -10.52
CA PHE A 224 12.13 -24.76 -10.83
C PHE A 224 12.00 -23.86 -9.59
N ALA A 225 11.69 -24.43 -8.44
CA ALA A 225 11.59 -23.73 -7.18
C ALA A 225 12.93 -23.08 -6.77
N ARG A 226 14.04 -23.80 -6.92
CA ARG A 226 15.39 -23.24 -6.63
C ARG A 226 15.69 -22.04 -7.53
N ARG A 227 15.45 -22.13 -8.84
CA ARG A 227 15.67 -21.00 -9.77
C ARG A 227 14.83 -19.77 -9.39
N LEU A 228 13.59 -20.00 -8.97
CA LEU A 228 12.73 -18.94 -8.46
C LEU A 228 13.31 -18.28 -7.20
N LEU A 229 13.75 -19.08 -6.22
CA LEU A 229 14.34 -18.58 -4.98
C LEU A 229 15.65 -17.83 -5.22
N ASP A 230 16.51 -18.36 -6.11
CA ASP A 230 17.78 -17.70 -6.48
C ASP A 230 17.56 -16.33 -7.12
N ALA A 231 16.48 -16.16 -7.88
CA ALA A 231 16.09 -14.86 -8.41
C ALA A 231 15.42 -13.97 -7.37
N GLN A 232 14.67 -14.54 -6.42
CA GLN A 232 13.89 -13.82 -5.41
C GLN A 232 14.78 -13.25 -4.28
N TYR A 233 15.75 -14.01 -3.78
CA TYR A 233 16.57 -13.62 -2.63
C TYR A 233 17.27 -12.26 -2.81
N PRO A 234 17.96 -11.97 -3.93
CA PRO A 234 18.59 -10.66 -4.11
C PRO A 234 17.59 -9.50 -4.09
N VAL A 235 16.35 -9.72 -4.55
CA VAL A 235 15.27 -8.71 -4.50
C VAL A 235 14.85 -8.48 -3.06
N LEU A 236 14.64 -9.55 -2.29
CA LEU A 236 14.28 -9.46 -0.86
C LEU A 236 15.37 -8.79 -0.04
N ASP A 237 16.64 -9.05 -0.32
CA ASP A 237 17.78 -8.42 0.37
C ASP A 237 17.80 -6.89 0.15
N TRP A 238 17.52 -6.42 -1.07
CA TRP A 238 17.39 -5.00 -1.37
C TRP A 238 16.20 -4.37 -0.60
N TRP A 239 15.07 -5.08 -0.49
CA TRP A 239 13.92 -4.62 0.27
C TRP A 239 14.19 -4.57 1.78
N ALA A 240 14.89 -5.59 2.31
CA ALA A 240 15.32 -5.62 3.70
C ALA A 240 16.27 -4.45 4.01
N LEU A 241 17.26 -4.20 3.14
CA LEU A 241 18.18 -3.08 3.27
C LEU A 241 17.44 -1.72 3.24
N ALA A 242 16.51 -1.54 2.32
CA ALA A 242 15.68 -0.33 2.26
C ALA A 242 14.89 -0.12 3.56
N SER A 243 14.27 -1.17 4.06
CA SER A 243 13.50 -1.12 5.32
C SER A 243 14.41 -0.75 6.49
N ALA A 244 15.62 -1.30 6.55
CA ALA A 244 16.61 -0.94 7.57
C ALA A 244 17.03 0.54 7.47
N MET A 245 17.35 1.03 6.24
CA MET A 245 17.69 2.43 6.01
C MET A 245 16.56 3.38 6.40
N ASN A 246 15.32 3.07 6.03
CA ASN A 246 14.15 3.84 6.40
C ASN A 246 13.93 3.85 7.92
N LYS A 247 14.13 2.71 8.60
CA LYS A 247 14.05 2.62 10.06
C LYS A 247 15.09 3.49 10.75
N VAL A 248 16.33 3.48 10.26
CA VAL A 248 17.42 4.34 10.77
C VAL A 248 17.06 5.82 10.55
N ALA A 249 16.65 6.19 9.34
CA ALA A 249 16.23 7.58 9.03
C ALA A 249 15.09 8.04 9.93
N SER A 250 14.08 7.20 10.13
CA SER A 250 12.93 7.49 11.02
C SER A 250 13.37 7.68 12.46
N THR A 251 14.22 6.80 12.98
CA THR A 251 14.73 6.87 14.36
C THR A 251 15.55 8.15 14.56
N ILE A 252 16.46 8.46 13.65
CA ILE A 252 17.27 9.68 13.72
C ILE A 252 16.38 10.91 13.65
N SER A 253 15.43 10.96 12.72
CA SER A 253 14.51 12.10 12.59
C SER A 253 13.67 12.30 13.85
N MET A 254 13.18 11.23 14.46
CA MET A 254 12.44 11.29 15.73
C MET A 254 13.32 11.86 16.85
N MET A 255 14.57 11.37 16.96
CA MET A 255 15.53 11.89 17.96
C MET A 255 15.82 13.38 17.73
N VAL A 256 16.02 13.81 16.46
CA VAL A 256 16.28 15.20 16.13
C VAL A 256 15.06 16.08 16.46
N VAL A 257 13.84 15.64 16.16
CA VAL A 257 12.60 16.36 16.53
C VAL A 257 12.52 16.54 18.05
N LEU A 258 12.80 15.50 18.84
CA LEU A 258 12.78 15.58 20.29
C LEU A 258 13.89 16.49 20.85
N LEU A 259 15.12 16.36 20.36
CA LEU A 259 16.25 17.16 20.83
C LEU A 259 16.08 18.64 20.50
N LEU A 260 15.74 18.96 19.25
CA LEU A 260 15.49 20.34 18.84
C LEU A 260 14.26 20.91 19.54
N GLY A 261 13.19 20.12 19.63
CA GLY A 261 11.98 20.53 20.35
C GLY A 261 12.26 20.83 21.83
N ALA A 262 12.97 19.96 22.53
CA ALA A 262 13.38 20.19 23.92
C ALA A 262 14.25 21.47 24.04
N TYR A 263 15.20 21.66 23.13
CA TYR A 263 16.04 22.85 23.08
C TYR A 263 15.22 24.14 22.90
N PHE A 264 14.23 24.16 22.01
CA PHE A 264 13.36 25.32 21.79
C PHE A 264 12.43 25.56 22.98
N VAL A 265 11.96 24.51 23.65
CA VAL A 265 11.15 24.63 24.88
C VAL A 265 11.97 25.27 26.00
N THR A 266 13.23 24.85 26.22
CA THR A 266 14.08 25.44 27.26
C THR A 266 14.42 26.93 27.00
N ARG A 267 14.37 27.36 25.73
CA ARG A 267 14.51 28.78 25.36
C ARG A 267 13.21 29.58 25.41
N GLY A 268 12.08 28.91 25.68
CA GLY A 268 10.77 29.57 25.67
C GLY A 268 10.25 29.93 24.26
N GLU A 269 10.89 29.38 23.22
CA GLU A 269 10.53 29.65 21.81
C GLU A 269 9.41 28.72 21.33
N MET A 270 9.14 27.61 22.04
CA MET A 270 8.15 26.60 21.69
C MET A 270 7.45 26.04 22.93
N ARG A 271 6.22 25.59 22.80
CA ARG A 271 5.46 24.94 23.86
C ARG A 271 5.71 23.44 23.88
N VAL A 272 5.61 22.82 25.05
CA VAL A 272 5.75 21.36 25.20
C VAL A 272 4.73 20.62 24.33
N GLY A 273 3.48 21.12 24.28
CA GLY A 273 2.44 20.56 23.44
C GLY A 273 2.77 20.55 21.93
N ASP A 274 3.48 21.55 21.45
CA ASP A 274 3.88 21.62 20.04
C ASP A 274 4.93 20.56 19.70
N VAL A 275 5.88 20.29 20.60
CA VAL A 275 6.87 19.19 20.44
C VAL A 275 6.17 17.82 20.38
N ILE A 276 5.18 17.63 21.24
CA ILE A 276 4.34 16.40 21.24
C ILE A 276 3.57 16.27 19.93
N ALA A 277 2.99 17.36 19.43
CA ALA A 277 2.32 17.36 18.13
C ALA A 277 3.27 16.98 16.99
N PHE A 278 4.51 17.52 17.01
CA PHE A 278 5.53 17.15 16.00
C PHE A 278 5.98 15.69 16.08
N THR A 279 6.11 15.12 17.27
CA THR A 279 6.36 13.67 17.42
C THR A 279 5.22 12.83 16.82
N GLY A 280 3.99 13.25 17.03
CA GLY A 280 2.81 12.65 16.40
C GLY A 280 2.84 12.78 14.86
N PHE A 281 3.20 13.95 14.33
CA PHE A 281 3.38 14.14 12.88
C PHE A 281 4.51 13.29 12.31
N ALA A 282 5.63 13.17 13.01
CA ALA A 282 6.73 12.31 12.58
C ALA A 282 6.27 10.85 12.49
N THR A 283 5.58 10.36 13.51
CA THR A 283 5.01 9.00 13.52
C THR A 283 4.00 8.78 12.39
N LEU A 284 3.11 9.74 12.18
CA LEU A 284 2.13 9.71 11.10
C LEU A 284 2.81 9.70 9.73
N LEU A 285 3.80 10.59 9.51
CA LEU A 285 4.56 10.67 8.25
C LEU A 285 5.27 9.35 7.96
N ILE A 286 5.97 8.78 8.93
CA ILE A 286 6.66 7.50 8.79
C ILE A 286 5.68 6.42 8.33
N SER A 287 4.54 6.28 9.03
CA SER A 287 3.50 5.31 8.68
C SER A 287 2.97 5.52 7.24
N ARG A 288 2.76 6.76 6.81
CA ARG A 288 2.29 7.07 5.45
C ARG A 288 3.35 6.82 4.38
N LEU A 289 4.61 7.09 4.68
CA LEU A 289 5.73 6.80 3.78
C LEU A 289 5.95 5.28 3.61
N ASP A 290 5.81 4.50 4.69
CA ASP A 290 5.85 3.04 4.63
C ASP A 290 4.70 2.47 3.77
N GLN A 291 3.49 3.05 3.87
CA GLN A 291 2.36 2.70 3.02
C GLN A 291 2.61 3.01 1.53
N ILE A 292 3.27 4.15 1.22
CA ILE A 292 3.65 4.48 -0.16
C ILE A 292 4.64 3.46 -0.72
N ASN A 293 5.63 3.01 0.07
CA ASN A 293 6.58 1.99 -0.36
C ASN A 293 5.87 0.65 -0.63
N ALA A 294 4.96 0.22 0.24
CA ALA A 294 4.14 -0.97 0.02
C ALA A 294 3.29 -0.85 -1.25
N PHE A 295 2.69 0.31 -1.49
CA PHE A 295 1.90 0.59 -2.69
C PHE A 295 2.72 0.48 -3.99
N VAL A 296 3.92 1.04 -4.02
CA VAL A 296 4.81 0.94 -5.20
C VAL A 296 5.06 -0.53 -5.55
N ASN A 297 5.34 -1.38 -4.56
CA ASN A 297 5.52 -2.83 -4.76
C ASN A 297 4.28 -3.49 -5.35
N GLN A 298 3.12 -3.19 -4.78
CA GLN A 298 1.86 -3.77 -5.23
C GLN A 298 1.53 -3.40 -6.69
N ILE A 299 1.84 -2.17 -7.13
CA ILE A 299 1.65 -1.78 -8.53
C ILE A 299 2.59 -2.56 -9.45
N PHE A 300 3.85 -2.81 -9.04
CA PHE A 300 4.78 -3.63 -9.83
C PHE A 300 4.26 -5.05 -10.01
N GLU A 301 3.77 -5.68 -8.95
CA GLU A 301 3.15 -7.01 -9.01
C GLU A 301 1.88 -7.01 -9.87
N ALA A 302 1.01 -6.00 -9.71
CA ALA A 302 -0.21 -5.89 -10.49
C ALA A 302 0.08 -5.68 -11.98
N ARG A 303 1.14 -4.94 -12.32
CA ARG A 303 1.57 -4.75 -13.70
C ARG A 303 1.89 -6.08 -14.36
N ALA A 304 2.71 -6.92 -13.72
CA ALA A 304 3.12 -8.21 -14.24
C ALA A 304 1.93 -9.19 -14.42
N LYS A 305 0.83 -8.97 -13.66
CA LYS A 305 -0.40 -9.78 -13.74
C LYS A 305 -1.41 -9.26 -14.79
N LEU A 306 -1.28 -8.00 -15.21
CA LEU A 306 -2.21 -7.33 -16.14
C LEU A 306 -1.66 -7.15 -17.56
N GLU A 307 -0.34 -7.24 -17.76
CA GLU A 307 0.34 -7.34 -19.07
C GLU A 307 0.40 -8.78 -19.54
#